data_f3ae62507bd5235bcc947e2057cf16ba
#
_entry.id   f3ae62507bd5235bcc947e2057cf16ba
#
_cell.length_a   1.000
_cell.length_b   1.000
_cell.length_c   1.000
_cell.angle_alpha   90.00
_cell.angle_beta   90.00
_cell.angle_gamma   90.00
#
_symmetry.space_group_name_H-M   'P 1'
#
loop_
_entity.id
_entity.type
_entity.pdbx_description
1 polymer ?
#
loop_
_entity_poly.entity_id
_entity_poly.type
_entity_poly.pdbx_seq_one_letter_code
_entity_poly.pdbx_strand_id
1 'polypeptide(L)'
;IHNIKELKGVKILENGDLWIGAATAFSHITNDPTIQKLVPMLGEAVDMVGGPQIRNTGTIGGNICNGATSADSAASMWTLNALIQLEGPEGHREVPIHEFYTGPGRTVRDRCEVCTGFIIKKEDYEGWYGQYIKYGKRKAMEIATLGCAVRVKLSADKKKIEDVRLGYGVAGPTPLRCHAAEEY
;
A
#
# COMPACT_ATOMS: atom_id res chain seq x y z
N ILE A 1 -16.21 1.06 -13.03
CA ILE A 1 -15.59 2.12 -12.20
C ILE A 1 -14.40 2.82 -12.87
N HIS A 2 -13.86 2.25 -13.97
CA HIS A 2 -12.65 2.78 -14.62
C HIS A 2 -12.74 4.27 -15.03
N ASN A 3 -13.92 4.76 -15.38
CA ASN A 3 -14.12 6.15 -15.86
C ASN A 3 -14.58 7.11 -14.75
N ILE A 4 -14.70 6.67 -13.50
CA ILE A 4 -15.07 7.52 -12.38
C ILE A 4 -13.83 8.32 -11.95
N LYS A 5 -13.87 9.63 -12.20
CA LYS A 5 -12.72 10.52 -11.92
C LYS A 5 -12.47 10.70 -10.43
N GLU A 6 -13.53 10.68 -9.64
CA GLU A 6 -13.52 10.85 -8.18
C GLU A 6 -12.75 9.73 -7.46
N LEU A 7 -12.57 8.59 -8.12
CA LEU A 7 -11.80 7.46 -7.59
C LEU A 7 -10.30 7.49 -7.97
N LYS A 8 -9.83 8.57 -8.60
CA LYS A 8 -8.46 8.69 -9.11
C LYS A 8 -7.71 9.86 -8.48
N GLY A 9 -6.40 9.70 -8.42
CA GLY A 9 -5.47 10.75 -8.03
C GLY A 9 -4.92 10.56 -6.62
N VAL A 10 -4.05 11.49 -6.27
CA VAL A 10 -3.36 11.58 -4.98
C VAL A 10 -3.57 12.98 -4.45
N LYS A 11 -3.91 13.14 -3.21
CA LYS A 11 -4.10 14.44 -2.57
C LYS A 11 -3.80 14.41 -1.08
N ILE A 12 -3.37 15.54 -0.54
CA ILE A 12 -3.30 15.78 0.90
C ILE A 12 -4.66 16.36 1.34
N LEU A 13 -5.25 15.77 2.36
CA LEU A 13 -6.49 16.23 2.97
C LEU A 13 -6.20 17.42 3.90
N GLU A 14 -7.25 18.14 4.31
CA GLU A 14 -7.14 19.32 5.19
C GLU A 14 -6.47 19.02 6.54
N ASN A 15 -6.66 17.81 7.07
CA ASN A 15 -6.01 17.32 8.29
C ASN A 15 -4.55 16.86 8.09
N GLY A 16 -4.07 16.94 6.86
CA GLY A 16 -2.72 16.51 6.50
C GLY A 16 -2.59 15.03 6.12
N ASP A 17 -3.65 14.24 6.16
CA ASP A 17 -3.60 12.85 5.75
C ASP A 17 -3.44 12.72 4.23
N LEU A 18 -2.74 11.70 3.79
CA LEU A 18 -2.57 11.39 2.38
C LEU A 18 -3.71 10.48 1.91
N TRP A 19 -4.46 10.94 0.91
CA TRP A 19 -5.48 10.16 0.25
C TRP A 19 -5.03 9.70 -1.14
N ILE A 20 -5.29 8.44 -1.47
CA ILE A 20 -5.01 7.83 -2.78
C ILE A 20 -6.29 7.16 -3.27
N GLY A 21 -6.82 7.61 -4.41
CA GLY A 21 -8.01 7.02 -5.01
C GLY A 21 -7.79 5.59 -5.48
N ALA A 22 -8.75 4.70 -5.24
CA ALA A 22 -8.61 3.26 -5.55
C ALA A 22 -8.40 2.96 -7.03
N ALA A 23 -8.94 3.79 -7.94
CA ALA A 23 -8.76 3.66 -9.38
C ALA A 23 -7.51 4.38 -9.93
N THR A 24 -6.59 4.81 -9.07
CA THR A 24 -5.32 5.42 -9.47
C THR A 24 -4.38 4.35 -10.01
N ALA A 25 -3.92 4.55 -11.24
CA ALA A 25 -3.01 3.61 -11.91
C ALA A 25 -1.63 3.62 -11.24
N PHE A 26 -0.93 2.50 -11.29
CA PHE A 26 0.41 2.37 -10.73
C PHE A 26 1.40 3.36 -11.35
N SER A 27 1.35 3.56 -12.68
CA SER A 27 2.18 4.55 -13.37
C SER A 27 1.94 5.98 -12.90
N HIS A 28 0.71 6.31 -12.48
CA HIS A 28 0.42 7.60 -11.86
C HIS A 28 1.09 7.67 -10.47
N ILE A 29 0.88 6.65 -9.63
CA ILE A 29 1.45 6.63 -8.26
C ILE A 29 2.98 6.73 -8.30
N THR A 30 3.65 5.98 -9.18
CA THR A 30 5.11 6.01 -9.34
C THR A 30 5.62 7.42 -9.68
N ASN A 31 4.88 8.17 -10.51
CA ASN A 31 5.32 9.47 -11.00
C ASN A 31 4.72 10.67 -10.21
N ASP A 32 3.87 10.42 -9.24
CA ASP A 32 3.23 11.48 -8.47
C ASP A 32 4.22 12.15 -7.51
N PRO A 33 4.41 13.49 -7.59
CA PRO A 33 5.39 14.19 -6.76
C PRO A 33 5.08 14.12 -5.25
N THR A 34 3.81 13.97 -4.86
CA THR A 34 3.41 13.80 -3.46
C THR A 34 3.84 12.44 -2.95
N ILE A 35 3.64 11.38 -3.74
CA ILE A 35 4.11 10.03 -3.40
C ILE A 35 5.63 9.99 -3.30
N GLN A 36 6.33 10.54 -4.29
CA GLN A 36 7.80 10.57 -4.31
C GLN A 36 8.39 11.32 -3.11
N LYS A 37 7.70 12.34 -2.63
CA LYS A 37 8.13 13.14 -1.48
C LYS A 37 7.80 12.49 -0.14
N LEU A 38 6.59 11.95 0.03
CA LEU A 38 6.05 11.55 1.35
C LEU A 38 6.17 10.05 1.61
N VAL A 39 5.98 9.23 0.58
CA VAL A 39 5.94 7.76 0.68
C VAL A 39 6.63 7.10 -0.53
N PRO A 40 7.90 7.45 -0.85
CA PRO A 40 8.59 6.97 -2.06
C PRO A 40 8.60 5.44 -2.16
N MET A 41 8.70 4.74 -1.04
CA MET A 41 8.65 3.28 -0.95
C MET A 41 7.39 2.70 -1.63
N LEU A 42 6.22 3.37 -1.53
CA LEU A 42 5.01 2.92 -2.22
C LEU A 42 5.15 3.06 -3.73
N GLY A 43 5.74 4.17 -4.20
CA GLY A 43 6.06 4.38 -5.61
C GLY A 43 7.00 3.30 -6.15
N GLU A 44 8.05 2.96 -5.42
CA GLU A 44 8.98 1.87 -5.73
C GLU A 44 8.27 0.51 -5.83
N ALA A 45 7.41 0.20 -4.86
CA ALA A 45 6.67 -1.07 -4.83
C ALA A 45 5.77 -1.24 -6.05
N VAL A 46 5.00 -0.21 -6.38
CA VAL A 46 4.07 -0.31 -7.52
C VAL A 46 4.79 -0.22 -8.88
N ASP A 47 5.98 0.35 -8.95
CA ASP A 47 6.80 0.34 -10.17
C ASP A 47 7.37 -1.06 -10.50
N MET A 48 7.45 -1.93 -9.50
CA MET A 48 7.86 -3.33 -9.68
C MET A 48 6.71 -4.26 -10.11
N VAL A 49 5.48 -3.75 -10.26
CA VAL A 49 4.33 -4.55 -10.72
C VAL A 49 4.40 -4.76 -12.23
N GLY A 50 4.52 -6.01 -12.67
CA GLY A 50 4.44 -6.41 -14.08
C GLY A 50 5.35 -5.60 -15.01
N GLY A 51 4.80 -5.22 -16.17
CA GLY A 51 5.44 -4.33 -17.15
C GLY A 51 4.68 -3.00 -17.28
N PRO A 52 5.18 -2.06 -18.11
CA PRO A 52 4.56 -0.74 -18.29
C PRO A 52 3.07 -0.79 -18.67
N GLN A 53 2.66 -1.74 -19.51
CA GLN A 53 1.27 -1.92 -19.90
C GLN A 53 0.37 -2.26 -18.71
N ILE A 54 0.86 -3.14 -17.83
CA ILE A 54 0.15 -3.51 -16.61
C ILE A 54 0.07 -2.30 -15.66
N ARG A 55 1.16 -1.55 -15.49
CA ARG A 55 1.18 -0.38 -14.62
C ARG A 55 0.31 0.77 -15.10
N ASN A 56 0.08 0.89 -16.40
CA ASN A 56 -0.81 1.91 -16.98
C ASN A 56 -2.30 1.59 -16.79
N THR A 57 -2.65 0.32 -16.59
CA THR A 57 -4.05 -0.13 -16.45
C THR A 57 -4.36 -0.66 -15.05
N GLY A 58 -3.40 -1.28 -14.40
CA GLY A 58 -3.53 -1.77 -13.02
C GLY A 58 -3.63 -0.62 -12.03
N THR A 59 -4.49 -0.77 -11.04
CA THR A 59 -4.78 0.24 -10.02
C THR A 59 -4.44 -0.27 -8.63
N ILE A 60 -4.15 0.64 -7.70
CA ILE A 60 -3.86 0.28 -6.32
C ILE A 60 -5.05 -0.43 -5.66
N GLY A 61 -6.28 0.04 -5.90
CA GLY A 61 -7.49 -0.60 -5.39
C GLY A 61 -7.68 -2.00 -5.94
N GLY A 62 -7.46 -2.20 -7.25
CA GLY A 62 -7.51 -3.51 -7.88
C GLY A 62 -6.49 -4.48 -7.28
N ASN A 63 -5.27 -4.03 -7.01
CA ASN A 63 -4.19 -4.84 -6.45
C ASN A 63 -4.49 -5.28 -5.00
N ILE A 64 -4.95 -4.35 -4.15
CA ILE A 64 -5.29 -4.63 -2.75
C ILE A 64 -6.56 -5.49 -2.67
N CYS A 65 -7.62 -5.12 -3.39
CA CYS A 65 -8.90 -5.83 -3.33
C CYS A 65 -8.88 -7.23 -3.98
N ASN A 66 -7.87 -7.54 -4.81
CA ASN A 66 -7.64 -8.89 -5.32
C ASN A 66 -7.28 -9.89 -4.20
N GLY A 67 -6.83 -9.41 -3.05
CA GLY A 67 -6.52 -10.25 -1.88
C GLY A 67 -5.28 -11.14 -2.05
N ALA A 68 -4.49 -10.94 -3.10
CA ALA A 68 -3.29 -11.74 -3.33
C ALA A 68 -2.18 -11.36 -2.34
N THR A 69 -1.53 -12.35 -1.73
CA THR A 69 -0.41 -12.13 -0.80
C THR A 69 0.82 -11.55 -1.51
N SER A 70 0.91 -11.77 -2.84
CA SER A 70 1.99 -11.30 -3.71
C SER A 70 1.76 -9.91 -4.29
N ALA A 71 0.73 -9.20 -3.84
CA ALA A 71 0.50 -7.82 -4.24
C ALA A 71 1.66 -6.92 -3.74
N ASP A 72 2.47 -6.40 -4.67
CA ASP A 72 3.67 -5.61 -4.32
C ASP A 72 3.32 -4.37 -3.47
N SER A 73 2.17 -3.73 -3.70
CA SER A 73 1.72 -2.60 -2.89
C SER A 73 1.31 -2.98 -1.47
N ALA A 74 0.92 -4.23 -1.22
CA ALA A 74 0.31 -4.63 0.04
C ALA A 74 1.28 -4.49 1.23
N ALA A 75 2.51 -5.00 1.11
CA ALA A 75 3.52 -4.89 2.17
C ALA A 75 3.80 -3.43 2.52
N SER A 76 3.90 -2.54 1.51
CA SER A 76 4.07 -1.10 1.72
C SER A 76 2.87 -0.48 2.43
N MET A 77 1.66 -0.77 1.98
CA MET A 77 0.43 -0.26 2.60
C MET A 77 0.24 -0.75 4.05
N TRP A 78 0.70 -1.99 4.36
CA TRP A 78 0.69 -2.52 5.73
C TRP A 78 1.60 -1.73 6.66
N THR A 79 2.83 -1.40 6.24
CA THR A 79 3.74 -0.57 7.06
C THR A 79 3.30 0.89 7.15
N LEU A 80 2.46 1.35 6.22
CA LEU A 80 1.83 2.66 6.23
C LEU A 80 0.54 2.72 7.07
N ASN A 81 0.10 1.60 7.69
CA ASN A 81 -1.16 1.48 8.42
C ASN A 81 -2.38 2.02 7.64
N ALA A 82 -2.39 1.77 6.34
CA ALA A 82 -3.40 2.36 5.47
C ALA A 82 -4.82 1.97 5.89
N LEU A 83 -5.73 2.93 5.86
CA LEU A 83 -7.17 2.72 5.99
C LEU A 83 -7.77 2.57 4.60
N ILE A 84 -8.57 1.54 4.42
CA ILE A 84 -9.24 1.23 3.14
C ILE A 84 -10.66 1.77 3.23
N GLN A 85 -11.02 2.67 2.33
CA GLN A 85 -12.35 3.24 2.24
C GLN A 85 -13.24 2.37 1.35
N LEU A 86 -14.34 1.91 1.91
CA LEU A 86 -15.35 1.10 1.25
C LEU A 86 -16.67 1.85 1.23
N GLU A 87 -17.37 1.79 0.09
CA GLU A 87 -18.68 2.40 -0.10
C GLU A 87 -19.64 1.32 -0.62
N GLY A 88 -20.81 1.22 -0.01
CA GLY A 88 -21.81 0.23 -0.36
C GLY A 88 -23.24 0.69 -0.03
N PRO A 89 -24.24 -0.17 -0.21
CA PRO A 89 -25.64 0.17 0.05
C PRO A 89 -25.91 0.60 1.50
N GLU A 90 -25.09 0.13 2.44
CA GLU A 90 -25.20 0.47 3.86
C GLU A 90 -24.41 1.73 4.24
N GLY A 91 -23.75 2.38 3.27
CA GLY A 91 -22.98 3.60 3.44
C GLY A 91 -21.47 3.38 3.36
N HIS A 92 -20.76 4.33 3.95
CA HIS A 92 -19.30 4.39 3.98
C HIS A 92 -18.75 3.70 5.23
N ARG A 93 -17.65 2.97 5.06
CA ARG A 93 -16.83 2.48 6.18
C ARG A 93 -15.34 2.48 5.86
N GLU A 94 -14.53 2.56 6.89
CA GLU A 94 -13.08 2.46 6.80
C GLU A 94 -12.62 1.17 7.49
N VAL A 95 -11.69 0.46 6.85
CA VAL A 95 -11.14 -0.79 7.34
C VAL A 95 -9.62 -0.66 7.39
N PRO A 96 -8.99 -0.86 8.57
CA PRO A 96 -7.53 -0.97 8.65
C PRO A 96 -7.02 -2.10 7.74
N ILE A 97 -5.92 -1.87 7.04
CA ILE A 97 -5.41 -2.86 6.08
C ILE A 97 -5.09 -4.22 6.73
N HIS A 98 -4.68 -4.24 8.00
CA HIS A 98 -4.41 -5.49 8.73
C HIS A 98 -5.66 -6.29 9.13
N GLU A 99 -6.83 -5.69 9.01
CA GLU A 99 -8.12 -6.35 9.19
C GLU A 99 -8.80 -6.68 7.85
N PHE A 100 -8.20 -6.23 6.74
CA PHE A 100 -8.83 -6.33 5.43
C PHE A 100 -8.72 -7.71 4.78
N TYR A 101 -7.59 -8.40 4.97
CA TYR A 101 -7.35 -9.72 4.38
C TYR A 101 -7.80 -10.83 5.30
N THR A 102 -8.62 -11.77 4.78
CA THR A 102 -9.11 -12.93 5.54
C THR A 102 -8.51 -14.25 5.07
N GLY A 103 -7.67 -14.22 4.04
CA GLY A 103 -6.98 -15.38 3.47
C GLY A 103 -6.55 -15.12 2.03
N PRO A 104 -5.90 -16.08 1.38
CA PRO A 104 -5.47 -15.94 -0.01
C PRO A 104 -6.64 -15.64 -0.95
N GLY A 105 -6.59 -14.50 -1.63
CA GLY A 105 -7.65 -14.05 -2.53
C GLY A 105 -8.96 -13.67 -1.82
N ARG A 106 -8.92 -13.45 -0.50
CA ARG A 106 -10.14 -13.14 0.28
C ARG A 106 -9.94 -11.89 1.11
N THR A 107 -10.95 -11.05 1.12
CA THR A 107 -10.99 -9.79 1.89
C THR A 107 -12.33 -9.66 2.60
N VAL A 108 -12.42 -8.74 3.56
CA VAL A 108 -13.68 -8.42 4.26
C VAL A 108 -14.63 -7.55 3.44
N ARG A 109 -14.24 -7.14 2.22
CA ARG A 109 -15.08 -6.35 1.32
C ARG A 109 -16.30 -7.18 0.89
N ASP A 110 -17.48 -6.66 1.12
CA ASP A 110 -18.72 -7.26 0.62
C ASP A 110 -18.80 -7.17 -0.91
N ARG A 111 -19.62 -8.04 -1.51
CA ARG A 111 -19.85 -8.06 -2.96
C ARG A 111 -20.47 -6.79 -3.51
N CYS A 112 -21.25 -6.09 -2.68
CA CYS A 112 -21.92 -4.83 -3.01
C CYS A 112 -21.08 -3.59 -2.67
N GLU A 113 -19.90 -3.76 -2.08
CA GLU A 113 -19.00 -2.64 -1.74
C GLU A 113 -17.98 -2.37 -2.84
N VAL A 114 -17.67 -1.11 -3.01
CA VAL A 114 -16.61 -0.60 -3.89
C VAL A 114 -15.52 0.03 -3.02
N CYS A 115 -14.26 -0.34 -3.25
CA CYS A 115 -13.15 0.38 -2.67
C CYS A 115 -13.02 1.73 -3.39
N THR A 116 -13.12 2.82 -2.63
CA THR A 116 -13.08 4.19 -3.16
C THR A 116 -11.73 4.85 -3.01
N GLY A 117 -10.96 4.48 -1.98
CA GLY A 117 -9.64 5.05 -1.74
C GLY A 117 -8.93 4.45 -0.55
N PHE A 118 -7.79 5.04 -0.28
CA PHE A 118 -6.92 4.72 0.86
C PHE A 118 -6.54 6.00 1.57
N ILE A 119 -6.55 5.96 2.90
CA ILE A 119 -6.03 7.03 3.74
C ILE A 119 -4.77 6.53 4.43
N ILE A 120 -3.73 7.33 4.39
CA ILE A 120 -2.51 7.16 5.17
C ILE A 120 -2.41 8.38 6.08
N LYS A 121 -2.48 8.16 7.37
CA LYS A 121 -2.46 9.25 8.35
C LYS A 121 -1.11 9.98 8.30
N LYS A 122 -1.13 11.27 8.61
CA LYS A 122 0.08 12.10 8.62
C LYS A 122 1.17 11.52 9.52
N GLU A 123 0.83 11.02 10.70
CA GLU A 123 1.74 10.37 11.64
C GLU A 123 2.41 9.10 11.10
N ASP A 124 1.75 8.44 10.12
CA ASP A 124 2.25 7.22 9.50
C ASP A 124 3.18 7.47 8.31
N TYR A 125 3.39 8.72 7.89
CA TYR A 125 4.36 9.01 6.84
C TYR A 125 5.37 10.11 7.21
N GLU A 126 5.00 11.07 8.08
CA GLU A 126 5.87 12.19 8.43
C GLU A 126 7.06 11.74 9.28
N GLY A 127 8.27 12.07 8.83
CA GLY A 127 9.51 11.72 9.54
C GLY A 127 9.94 10.24 9.39
N TRP A 128 9.26 9.47 8.56
CA TRP A 128 9.63 8.11 8.25
C TRP A 128 10.47 8.00 6.98
N TYR A 129 11.42 7.09 7.00
CA TYR A 129 12.18 6.62 5.84
C TYR A 129 11.73 5.21 5.51
N GLY A 130 11.77 4.81 4.26
CA GLY A 130 11.35 3.46 3.90
C GLY A 130 11.88 3.04 2.55
N GLN A 131 11.92 1.73 2.34
CA GLN A 131 12.30 1.09 1.09
C GLN A 131 11.49 -0.17 0.86
N TYR A 132 11.19 -0.45 -0.38
CA TYR A 132 10.60 -1.71 -0.80
C TYR A 132 11.62 -2.59 -1.52
N ILE A 133 11.65 -3.87 -1.16
CA ILE A 133 12.53 -4.87 -1.77
C ILE A 133 11.66 -6.01 -2.28
N LYS A 134 11.77 -6.30 -3.57
CA LYS A 134 11.14 -7.46 -4.20
C LYS A 134 12.19 -8.50 -4.53
N TYR A 135 12.04 -9.68 -3.96
CA TYR A 135 12.80 -10.85 -4.37
C TYR A 135 12.00 -11.65 -5.39
N GLY A 136 12.63 -11.98 -6.51
CA GLY A 136 12.05 -12.76 -7.58
C GLY A 136 13.14 -13.52 -8.35
N LYS A 137 12.74 -14.47 -9.19
CA LYS A 137 13.65 -15.27 -10.02
C LYS A 137 14.13 -14.52 -11.27
N ARG A 138 13.38 -13.50 -11.69
CA ARG A 138 13.66 -12.66 -12.87
C ARG A 138 13.80 -11.21 -12.46
N LYS A 139 14.43 -10.41 -13.32
CA LYS A 139 14.64 -8.98 -13.07
C LYS A 139 13.41 -8.11 -13.34
N ALA A 140 12.43 -8.62 -14.08
CA ALA A 140 11.21 -7.89 -14.42
C ALA A 140 10.06 -8.85 -14.75
N MET A 141 8.83 -8.32 -14.77
CA MET A 141 7.59 -9.00 -15.15
C MET A 141 7.37 -10.29 -14.36
N GLU A 142 7.56 -10.23 -13.06
CA GLU A 142 7.49 -11.37 -12.18
C GLU A 142 6.59 -11.12 -10.98
N ILE A 143 5.94 -12.19 -10.52
CA ILE A 143 5.27 -12.23 -9.22
C ILE A 143 6.36 -12.36 -8.15
N ALA A 144 6.25 -11.58 -7.06
CA ALA A 144 7.19 -11.68 -5.96
C ALA A 144 7.26 -13.10 -5.40
N THR A 145 8.46 -13.61 -5.21
CA THR A 145 8.71 -14.79 -4.36
C THR A 145 8.70 -14.38 -2.89
N LEU A 146 9.18 -13.18 -2.60
CA LEU A 146 9.07 -12.49 -1.32
C LEU A 146 9.07 -10.98 -1.58
N GLY A 147 8.14 -10.25 -0.98
CA GLY A 147 8.15 -8.79 -0.92
C GLY A 147 8.42 -8.32 0.51
N CYS A 148 9.26 -7.32 0.68
CA CYS A 148 9.57 -6.72 1.97
C CYS A 148 9.50 -5.21 1.89
N ALA A 149 8.68 -4.61 2.73
CA ALA A 149 8.64 -3.18 2.97
C ALA A 149 9.24 -2.89 4.33
N VAL A 150 10.28 -2.07 4.38
CA VAL A 150 10.94 -1.65 5.62
C VAL A 150 10.73 -0.16 5.80
N ARG A 151 10.33 0.25 7.00
CA ARG A 151 10.24 1.65 7.37
C ARG A 151 10.87 1.90 8.72
N VAL A 152 11.57 3.01 8.84
CA VAL A 152 12.23 3.42 10.08
C VAL A 152 11.92 4.88 10.39
N LYS A 153 11.71 5.16 11.66
CA LYS A 153 11.68 6.50 12.20
C LYS A 153 12.95 6.71 13.03
N LEU A 154 13.66 7.77 12.72
CA LEU A 154 14.94 8.07 13.37
C LEU A 154 14.76 9.18 14.40
N SER A 155 15.60 9.15 15.45
CA SER A 155 15.76 10.26 16.38
C SER A 155 16.19 11.54 15.67
N ALA A 156 15.96 12.69 16.29
CA ALA A 156 16.30 14.00 15.72
C ALA A 156 17.78 14.13 15.31
N ASP A 157 18.68 13.48 16.03
CA ASP A 157 20.12 13.42 15.72
C ASP A 157 20.49 12.28 14.75
N LYS A 158 19.50 11.51 14.29
CA LYS A 158 19.61 10.36 13.36
C LYS A 158 20.55 9.23 13.84
N LYS A 159 20.80 9.14 15.13
CA LYS A 159 21.71 8.12 15.69
C LYS A 159 21.01 6.90 16.24
N LYS A 160 19.68 6.98 16.42
CA LYS A 160 18.87 5.88 16.96
C LYS A 160 17.63 5.67 16.09
N ILE A 161 17.22 4.43 16.00
CA ILE A 161 15.90 4.06 15.48
C ILE A 161 14.92 4.25 16.64
N GLU A 162 13.89 5.08 16.45
CA GLU A 162 12.80 5.30 17.40
C GLU A 162 11.64 4.35 17.15
N ASP A 163 11.43 3.99 15.90
CA ASP A 163 10.37 3.05 15.50
C ASP A 163 10.76 2.38 14.19
N VAL A 164 10.35 1.12 14.02
CA VAL A 164 10.57 0.33 12.81
C VAL A 164 9.30 -0.44 12.45
N ARG A 165 9.02 -0.56 11.15
CA ARG A 165 7.91 -1.37 10.64
C ARG A 165 8.40 -2.27 9.52
N LEU A 166 8.13 -3.56 9.64
CA LEU A 166 8.57 -4.60 8.73
C LEU A 166 7.36 -5.33 8.14
N GLY A 167 6.99 -5.00 6.92
CA GLY A 167 5.88 -5.63 6.20
C GLY A 167 6.36 -6.63 5.17
N TYR A 168 5.70 -7.79 5.09
CA TYR A 168 6.03 -8.84 4.16
C TYR A 168 4.84 -9.22 3.30
N GLY A 169 5.09 -9.39 2.00
CA GLY A 169 4.23 -10.12 1.07
C GLY A 169 4.80 -11.49 0.81
N VAL A 170 3.94 -12.49 0.58
CA VAL A 170 4.29 -13.90 0.27
C VAL A 170 4.93 -14.67 1.44
N ALA A 171 5.08 -14.08 2.61
CA ALA A 171 5.61 -14.76 3.79
C ALA A 171 4.53 -15.51 4.59
N GLY A 172 3.28 -15.41 4.20
CA GLY A 172 2.14 -16.05 4.85
C GLY A 172 0.92 -16.12 3.92
N PRO A 173 -0.23 -16.61 4.42
CA PRO A 173 -1.47 -16.69 3.65
C PRO A 173 -2.07 -15.30 3.35
N THR A 174 -1.65 -14.28 4.08
CA THR A 174 -1.97 -12.87 3.87
C THR A 174 -0.68 -12.06 4.00
N PRO A 175 -0.61 -10.80 3.53
CA PRO A 175 0.46 -9.90 3.92
C PRO A 175 0.53 -9.80 5.44
N LEU A 176 1.69 -9.57 6.01
CA LEU A 176 1.87 -9.53 7.46
C LEU A 176 2.95 -8.53 7.89
N ARG A 177 2.92 -8.16 9.18
CA ARG A 177 4.01 -7.43 9.85
C ARG A 177 4.77 -8.37 10.79
N CYS A 178 6.06 -8.13 10.92
CA CYS A 178 6.93 -8.91 11.80
C CYS A 178 7.11 -8.20 13.15
N HIS A 179 6.03 -8.10 13.95
CA HIS A 179 6.02 -7.39 15.22
C HIS A 179 7.14 -7.84 16.16
N ALA A 180 7.43 -9.14 16.23
CA ALA A 180 8.51 -9.66 17.07
C ALA A 180 9.91 -9.12 16.70
N ALA A 181 10.14 -8.77 15.42
CA ALA A 181 11.39 -8.14 15.00
C ALA A 181 11.36 -6.61 15.14
N GLU A 182 10.16 -6.02 15.13
CA GLU A 182 9.96 -4.58 15.33
C GLU A 182 10.19 -4.18 16.82
N GLU A 183 9.95 -5.09 17.74
CA GLU A 183 10.10 -4.89 19.20
C GLU A 183 11.54 -5.13 19.71
N TYR A 184 12.43 -5.72 18.87
CA TYR A 184 13.81 -6.04 19.23
C TYR A 184 14.74 -4.84 19.05
#